data_6ef50a841a9a53e6563cc7c2ebffa2c3
#
_entry.id   6ef50a841a9a53e6563cc7c2ebffa2c3
#
_cell.length_a   1.000
_cell.length_b   1.000
_cell.length_c   1.000
_cell.angle_alpha   90.00
_cell.angle_beta   90.00
_cell.angle_gamma   90.00
#
_symmetry.space_group_name_H-M   'P 1'
#
loop_
_entity.id
_entity.type
_entity.pdbx_description
1 polymer ?
#
loop_
_entity_poly.entity_id
_entity_poly.type
_entity_poly.pdbx_seq_one_letter_code
_entity_poly.pdbx_strand_id
1 'polypeptide(L)'
;VNIRGGSEKNKFFVSGAFYDEAGIYKSNPIEDYNANIGLKRYDLRSNVDMNITHSTKLSVDMSGQYKRMNDPGASSSDIFENIVLFPTHLVPMRWSDGSASVTKTDGAGRYNPYNLLNYTGYTKSWTASIQSKVALEQQLDFITKGLSIKGSMSFDADFSSFVARTMSPDKYYVIGRDSNGKLIKVLISAGTALGDVSLSSTNGTKNIYIESQLNYNRTFADKHAVQALLVYNQREIQYQNVSGIALLPHRQQNVVFRGTYAYDGRYVVEGSFGATGSENFAPGHRWGIFPAFGVAWNAHAEKFMSSLQNVVN
;
A
#
# COMPACT_ATOMS: atom_id res chain seq x y z
N VAL A 1 5.86 -16.82 10.58
CA VAL A 1 6.05 -18.25 10.24
C VAL A 1 5.96 -18.40 8.74
N ASN A 2 6.81 -19.25 8.15
CA ASN A 2 6.70 -19.59 6.74
C ASN A 2 6.94 -21.09 6.52
N ILE A 3 6.31 -21.62 5.48
CA ILE A 3 6.45 -23.00 5.02
C ILE A 3 6.70 -22.93 3.52
N ARG A 4 7.74 -23.63 3.06
CA ARG A 4 8.05 -23.75 1.63
C ARG A 4 8.38 -25.20 1.31
N GLY A 5 7.99 -25.63 0.15
CA GLY A 5 8.27 -26.98 -0.30
C GLY A 5 7.98 -27.13 -1.77
N GLY A 6 8.18 -28.32 -2.26
CA GLY A 6 7.85 -28.63 -3.62
C GLY A 6 8.45 -29.93 -4.13
N SER A 7 8.04 -30.27 -5.32
CA SER A 7 8.53 -31.35 -6.16
C SER A 7 8.85 -30.80 -7.55
N GLU A 8 9.22 -31.65 -8.48
CA GLU A 8 9.36 -31.26 -9.89
C GLU A 8 8.05 -30.72 -10.49
N LYS A 9 6.90 -31.17 -9.98
CA LYS A 9 5.59 -30.75 -10.48
C LYS A 9 5.02 -29.53 -9.77
N ASN A 10 5.28 -29.39 -8.47
CA ASN A 10 4.63 -28.34 -7.66
C ASN A 10 5.66 -27.64 -6.78
N LYS A 11 5.58 -26.32 -6.67
CA LYS A 11 6.34 -25.52 -5.72
C LYS A 11 5.37 -24.63 -4.98
N PHE A 12 5.54 -24.51 -3.68
CA PHE A 12 4.71 -23.63 -2.88
C PHE A 12 5.50 -22.90 -1.81
N PHE A 13 5.00 -21.73 -1.50
CA PHE A 13 5.42 -20.91 -0.38
C PHE A 13 4.18 -20.35 0.32
N VAL A 14 4.06 -20.58 1.61
CA VAL A 14 3.00 -20.00 2.45
C VAL A 14 3.64 -19.33 3.64
N SER A 15 3.24 -18.11 3.95
CA SER A 15 3.69 -17.39 5.13
C SER A 15 2.54 -16.69 5.83
N GLY A 16 2.63 -16.66 7.17
CA GLY A 16 1.75 -15.90 8.02
C GLY A 16 2.58 -15.08 9.02
N ALA A 17 2.20 -13.83 9.22
CA ALA A 17 2.81 -12.94 10.20
C ALA A 17 1.74 -12.26 11.03
N PHE A 18 2.05 -12.06 12.30
CA PHE A 18 1.30 -11.24 13.24
C PHE A 18 2.23 -10.19 13.81
N TYR A 19 1.77 -8.97 13.82
CA TYR A 19 2.48 -7.85 14.41
C TYR A 19 1.55 -7.14 15.40
N ASP A 20 2.05 -6.88 16.58
CA ASP A 20 1.34 -6.16 17.66
C ASP A 20 2.27 -5.08 18.20
N GLU A 21 1.85 -3.84 18.10
CA GLU A 21 2.59 -2.68 18.57
C GLU A 21 1.74 -1.90 19.56
N ALA A 22 2.25 -1.78 20.79
CA ALA A 22 1.64 -0.95 21.81
C ALA A 22 2.09 0.51 21.63
N GLY A 23 1.17 1.44 21.90
CA GLY A 23 1.47 2.86 21.83
C GLY A 23 2.40 3.34 22.93
N ILE A 24 3.04 4.46 22.68
CA ILE A 24 4.03 5.09 23.55
C ILE A 24 3.41 5.97 24.65
N TYR A 25 2.10 6.25 24.56
CA TYR A 25 1.47 7.14 25.52
C TYR A 25 1.25 6.47 26.87
N LYS A 26 1.55 7.22 27.92
CA LYS A 26 1.13 6.86 29.29
C LYS A 26 -0.31 7.33 29.48
N SER A 27 -1.27 6.56 28.99
CA SER A 27 -2.68 6.82 29.19
C SER A 27 -3.11 6.40 30.60
N ASN A 28 -3.95 7.22 31.24
CA ASN A 28 -4.66 6.82 32.44
C ASN A 28 -6.09 6.41 32.02
N PRO A 29 -6.54 5.19 32.34
CA PRO A 29 -7.93 4.81 32.09
C PRO A 29 -8.85 5.54 33.08
N ILE A 30 -9.25 6.76 32.70
CA ILE A 30 -10.20 7.56 33.48
C ILE A 30 -11.61 7.24 33.01
N GLU A 31 -11.74 6.82 31.78
CA GLU A 31 -12.96 6.45 31.10
C GLU A 31 -12.90 4.97 30.67
N ASP A 32 -14.05 4.38 30.41
CA ASP A 32 -14.18 2.97 29.99
C ASP A 32 -13.70 2.71 28.55
N TYR A 33 -12.70 3.46 28.07
CA TYR A 33 -12.11 3.24 26.75
C TYR A 33 -10.59 3.38 26.76
N ASN A 34 -9.95 2.74 25.79
CA ASN A 34 -8.51 2.85 25.59
C ASN A 34 -8.19 3.98 24.60
N ALA A 35 -7.60 5.07 25.10
CA ALA A 35 -7.13 6.20 24.31
C ALA A 35 -5.70 6.05 23.78
N ASN A 36 -4.99 4.95 24.12
CA ASN A 36 -3.61 4.77 23.65
C ASN A 36 -3.59 4.30 22.20
N ILE A 37 -2.52 4.65 21.48
CA ILE A 37 -2.25 4.10 20.16
C ILE A 37 -2.01 2.61 20.29
N GLY A 38 -2.49 1.85 19.33
CA GLY A 38 -2.22 0.43 19.24
C GLY A 38 -2.42 -0.06 17.81
N LEU A 39 -1.48 -0.85 17.32
CA LEU A 39 -1.51 -1.41 15.97
C LEU A 39 -1.45 -2.93 16.04
N LYS A 40 -2.41 -3.59 15.40
CA LYS A 40 -2.38 -5.04 15.16
C LYS A 40 -2.47 -5.30 13.66
N ARG A 41 -1.54 -6.10 13.15
CA ARG A 41 -1.48 -6.45 11.73
C ARG A 41 -1.35 -7.96 11.56
N TYR A 42 -2.13 -8.47 10.63
CA TYR A 42 -2.15 -9.86 10.23
C TYR A 42 -1.81 -9.92 8.75
N ASP A 43 -0.78 -10.65 8.40
CA ASP A 43 -0.33 -10.84 7.02
C ASP A 43 -0.42 -12.33 6.68
N LEU A 44 -1.00 -12.64 5.51
CA LEU A 44 -1.02 -13.97 4.94
C LEU A 44 -0.56 -13.89 3.48
N ARG A 45 0.33 -14.80 3.08
CA ARG A 45 0.79 -14.91 1.70
C ARG A 45 0.90 -16.36 1.27
N SER A 46 0.44 -16.65 0.08
CA SER A 46 0.56 -17.95 -0.56
C SER A 46 0.98 -17.77 -2.02
N ASN A 47 2.03 -18.46 -2.44
CA ASN A 47 2.47 -18.55 -3.81
C ASN A 47 2.56 -20.02 -4.17
N VAL A 48 1.90 -20.44 -5.26
CA VAL A 48 1.86 -21.82 -5.71
C VAL A 48 2.13 -21.86 -7.21
N ASP A 49 3.14 -22.63 -7.60
CA ASP A 49 3.45 -22.95 -8.97
C ASP A 49 3.18 -24.45 -9.21
N MET A 50 2.43 -24.75 -10.25
CA MET A 50 2.05 -26.10 -10.62
C MET A 50 2.36 -26.36 -12.10
N ASN A 51 3.17 -27.36 -12.40
CA ASN A 51 3.33 -27.89 -13.75
C ASN A 51 2.19 -28.88 -14.01
N ILE A 52 1.09 -28.40 -14.63
CA ILE A 52 -0.10 -29.20 -14.94
C ILE A 52 0.27 -30.30 -15.96
N THR A 53 1.06 -29.91 -16.95
CA THR A 53 1.66 -30.81 -17.93
C THR A 53 3.15 -30.48 -18.10
N HIS A 54 3.87 -31.19 -18.95
CA HIS A 54 5.25 -30.84 -19.28
C HIS A 54 5.40 -29.50 -19.99
N SER A 55 4.33 -28.99 -20.59
CA SER A 55 4.31 -27.74 -21.35
C SER A 55 3.40 -26.66 -20.76
N THR A 56 2.66 -26.97 -19.69
CA THR A 56 1.68 -26.07 -19.09
C THR A 56 2.00 -25.81 -17.62
N LYS A 57 2.20 -24.56 -17.27
CA LYS A 57 2.43 -24.10 -15.89
C LYS A 57 1.30 -23.18 -15.44
N LEU A 58 0.74 -23.45 -14.27
CA LEU A 58 -0.18 -22.59 -13.56
C LEU A 58 0.52 -21.99 -12.35
N SER A 59 0.42 -20.67 -12.19
CA SER A 59 0.91 -19.94 -11.02
C SER A 59 -0.27 -19.23 -10.34
N VAL A 60 -0.38 -19.37 -9.03
CA VAL A 60 -1.40 -18.72 -8.20
C VAL A 60 -0.69 -18.02 -7.05
N ASP A 61 -0.80 -16.69 -7.01
CA ASP A 61 -0.26 -15.85 -5.97
C ASP A 61 -1.41 -15.16 -5.24
N MET A 62 -1.41 -15.23 -3.93
CA MET A 62 -2.40 -14.56 -3.07
C MET A 62 -1.70 -13.94 -1.88
N SER A 63 -2.07 -12.72 -1.56
CA SER A 63 -1.68 -12.09 -0.30
C SER A 63 -2.84 -11.31 0.30
N GLY A 64 -2.93 -11.34 1.62
CA GLY A 64 -3.90 -10.58 2.38
C GLY A 64 -3.23 -9.93 3.57
N GLN A 65 -3.57 -8.68 3.82
CA GLN A 65 -3.18 -7.94 5.01
C GLN A 65 -4.42 -7.38 5.68
N TYR A 66 -4.54 -7.59 6.98
CA TYR A 66 -5.57 -6.96 7.80
C TYR A 66 -4.90 -6.18 8.93
N LYS A 67 -5.16 -4.89 8.98
CA LYS A 67 -4.60 -3.96 9.96
C LYS A 67 -5.73 -3.34 10.78
N ARG A 68 -5.57 -3.34 12.11
CA ARG A 68 -6.42 -2.61 13.05
C ARG A 68 -5.57 -1.62 13.81
N MET A 69 -6.07 -0.41 13.93
CA MET A 69 -5.41 0.66 14.65
C MET A 69 -6.39 1.30 15.63
N ASN A 70 -5.92 1.63 16.81
CA ASN A 70 -6.62 2.41 17.81
C ASN A 70 -5.82 3.68 18.04
N ASP A 71 -6.49 4.81 18.03
CA ASP A 71 -5.91 6.13 18.23
C ASP A 71 -6.74 6.92 19.24
N PRO A 72 -6.15 7.89 19.97
CA PRO A 72 -6.92 8.88 20.72
C PRO A 72 -7.82 9.69 19.80
N GLY A 73 -8.82 10.34 20.38
CA GLY A 73 -9.71 11.22 19.62
C GLY A 73 -9.01 12.47 19.06
N ALA A 74 -7.96 12.95 19.75
CA ALA A 74 -7.07 13.98 19.22
C ALA A 74 -5.93 13.37 18.40
N SER A 75 -5.45 14.10 17.39
CA SER A 75 -4.33 13.62 16.59
C SER A 75 -3.01 13.56 17.38
N SER A 76 -2.13 12.62 17.03
CA SER A 76 -0.79 12.56 17.62
C SER A 76 -0.01 13.86 17.41
N SER A 77 -0.16 14.49 16.25
CA SER A 77 0.46 15.79 15.97
C SER A 77 0.04 16.85 16.98
N ASP A 78 -1.28 16.97 17.23
CA ASP A 78 -1.81 17.95 18.21
C ASP A 78 -1.30 17.64 19.63
N ILE A 79 -1.25 16.37 20.01
CA ILE A 79 -0.76 15.95 21.33
C ILE A 79 0.71 16.37 21.49
N PHE A 80 1.59 16.03 20.53
CA PHE A 80 3.02 16.34 20.59
C PHE A 80 3.29 17.85 20.50
N GLU A 81 2.59 18.56 19.64
CA GLU A 81 2.68 20.03 19.57
C GLU A 81 2.36 20.66 20.91
N ASN A 82 1.30 20.23 21.53
CA ASN A 82 0.87 20.80 22.81
C ASN A 82 1.72 20.38 24.01
N ILE A 83 2.47 19.27 23.93
CA ILE A 83 3.50 18.96 24.95
C ILE A 83 4.53 20.09 25.05
N VAL A 84 4.87 20.69 23.93
CA VAL A 84 5.84 21.79 23.88
C VAL A 84 5.20 23.16 24.16
N LEU A 85 3.99 23.38 23.67
CA LEU A 85 3.34 24.69 23.72
C LEU A 85 2.57 24.95 25.03
N PHE A 86 2.13 23.90 25.72
CA PHE A 86 1.31 24.05 26.93
C PHE A 86 2.11 24.56 28.11
N PRO A 87 1.68 25.68 28.77
CA PRO A 87 2.45 26.31 29.83
C PRO A 87 2.30 25.55 31.16
N THR A 88 3.05 24.47 31.35
CA THR A 88 2.99 23.60 32.54
C THR A 88 3.35 24.31 33.85
N HIS A 89 4.06 25.45 33.76
CA HIS A 89 4.40 26.30 34.91
C HIS A 89 3.20 27.16 35.41
N LEU A 90 2.16 27.34 34.59
CA LEU A 90 0.97 28.10 34.96
C LEU A 90 -0.20 27.20 35.38
N VAL A 91 -0.27 26.02 34.75
CA VAL A 91 -1.42 25.13 34.92
C VAL A 91 -0.89 23.67 34.98
N PRO A 92 -1.28 22.88 35.98
CA PRO A 92 -0.87 21.47 36.08
C PRO A 92 -1.58 20.67 34.98
N MET A 93 -1.08 19.47 34.68
CA MET A 93 -1.74 18.56 33.74
C MET A 93 -3.15 18.15 34.20
N ARG A 94 -3.34 18.04 35.51
CA ARG A 94 -4.62 17.73 36.17
C ARG A 94 -4.66 18.40 37.54
N TRP A 95 -5.82 18.87 37.95
CA TRP A 95 -6.00 19.36 39.29
C TRP A 95 -5.94 18.25 40.37
N SER A 96 -5.65 18.59 41.59
CA SER A 96 -5.51 17.60 42.68
C SER A 96 -6.76 16.80 43.00
N ASP A 97 -7.93 17.30 42.63
CA ASP A 97 -9.22 16.61 42.75
C ASP A 97 -9.58 15.77 41.52
N GLY A 98 -8.66 15.64 40.55
CA GLY A 98 -8.85 14.86 39.32
C GLY A 98 -9.50 15.60 38.16
N SER A 99 -9.99 16.82 38.37
CA SER A 99 -10.65 17.58 37.29
C SER A 99 -9.65 18.04 36.22
N ALA A 100 -10.16 18.14 34.98
CA ALA A 100 -9.37 18.58 33.83
C ALA A 100 -8.99 20.08 33.99
N SER A 101 -7.71 20.35 33.81
CA SER A 101 -7.15 21.68 33.95
C SER A 101 -7.09 22.40 32.60
N VAL A 102 -7.26 23.72 32.64
CA VAL A 102 -7.17 24.60 31.48
C VAL A 102 -6.58 25.94 31.89
N THR A 103 -6.02 26.69 30.96
CA THR A 103 -5.64 28.07 31.15
C THR A 103 -6.90 28.96 31.28
N LYS A 104 -6.75 30.14 31.87
CA LYS A 104 -7.88 31.05 32.05
C LYS A 104 -8.63 31.41 30.74
N THR A 105 -7.90 31.37 29.64
CA THR A 105 -8.45 31.54 28.28
C THR A 105 -8.31 30.22 27.54
N ASP A 106 -9.35 29.38 27.55
CA ASP A 106 -9.36 28.14 26.78
C ASP A 106 -9.32 28.44 25.26
N GLY A 107 -8.58 27.66 24.51
CA GLY A 107 -8.64 27.73 23.05
C GLY A 107 -7.70 28.71 22.36
N ALA A 108 -6.75 29.34 23.04
CA ALA A 108 -5.73 30.18 22.42
C ALA A 108 -4.64 29.36 21.67
N GLY A 109 -5.02 28.24 21.07
CA GLY A 109 -4.09 27.33 20.36
C GLY A 109 -3.13 26.53 21.27
N ARG A 110 -3.41 26.49 22.58
CA ARG A 110 -2.59 25.78 23.58
C ARG A 110 -3.48 24.91 24.44
N TYR A 111 -3.61 23.66 24.01
CA TYR A 111 -4.44 22.70 24.71
C TYR A 111 -3.63 21.88 25.71
N ASN A 112 -4.26 21.45 26.79
CA ASN A 112 -3.63 20.55 27.72
C ASN A 112 -3.43 19.16 27.06
N PRO A 113 -2.18 18.71 26.84
CA PRO A 113 -1.90 17.44 26.17
C PRO A 113 -2.45 16.22 26.90
N TYR A 114 -2.57 16.30 28.23
CA TYR A 114 -3.20 15.27 29.03
C TYR A 114 -4.71 15.16 28.70
N ASN A 115 -5.40 16.28 28.54
CA ASN A 115 -6.80 16.28 28.15
C ASN A 115 -6.99 15.79 26.71
N LEU A 116 -6.10 16.18 25.80
CA LEU A 116 -6.11 15.70 24.41
C LEU A 116 -5.96 14.18 24.34
N LEU A 117 -5.08 13.61 25.17
CA LEU A 117 -4.88 12.16 25.17
C LEU A 117 -6.07 11.41 25.82
N ASN A 118 -6.55 11.88 26.98
CA ASN A 118 -7.41 11.04 27.84
C ASN A 118 -8.90 11.38 27.73
N TYR A 119 -9.26 12.59 27.24
CA TYR A 119 -10.63 13.10 27.27
C TYR A 119 -11.17 13.55 25.91
N THR A 120 -10.63 13.06 24.82
CA THR A 120 -11.15 13.39 23.49
C THR A 120 -11.89 12.23 22.82
N GLY A 121 -12.00 11.09 23.53
CA GLY A 121 -12.56 9.87 22.97
C GLY A 121 -11.50 9.02 22.24
N TYR A 122 -11.93 8.28 21.22
CA TYR A 122 -11.06 7.37 20.48
C TYR A 122 -11.50 7.21 19.03
N THR A 123 -10.55 6.79 18.20
CA THR A 123 -10.81 6.33 16.83
C THR A 123 -10.29 4.91 16.67
N LYS A 124 -11.12 4.03 16.11
CA LYS A 124 -10.71 2.68 15.70
C LYS A 124 -10.81 2.59 14.20
N SER A 125 -9.70 2.30 13.56
CA SER A 125 -9.63 2.12 12.12
C SER A 125 -9.21 0.70 11.75
N TRP A 126 -9.64 0.25 10.59
CA TRP A 126 -9.16 -1.00 9.99
C TRP A 126 -8.96 -0.83 8.51
N THR A 127 -7.95 -1.52 8.03
CA THR A 127 -7.63 -1.60 6.60
C THR A 127 -7.47 -3.06 6.23
N ALA A 128 -8.10 -3.47 5.15
CA ALA A 128 -7.93 -4.78 4.54
C ALA A 128 -7.40 -4.60 3.13
N SER A 129 -6.32 -5.30 2.78
CA SER A 129 -5.73 -5.33 1.45
C SER A 129 -5.66 -6.76 0.98
N ILE A 130 -6.19 -7.02 -0.20
CA ILE A 130 -6.16 -8.33 -0.85
C ILE A 130 -5.52 -8.15 -2.21
N GLN A 131 -4.54 -8.99 -2.51
CA GLN A 131 -3.87 -9.04 -3.80
C GLN A 131 -3.88 -10.48 -4.29
N SER A 132 -4.30 -10.69 -5.51
CA SER A 132 -4.34 -12.00 -6.11
C SER A 132 -3.92 -11.95 -7.57
N LYS A 133 -3.19 -12.98 -7.99
CA LYS A 133 -2.78 -13.18 -9.39
C LYS A 133 -2.89 -14.64 -9.75
N VAL A 134 -3.48 -14.91 -10.89
CA VAL A 134 -3.47 -16.21 -11.54
C VAL A 134 -2.78 -16.05 -12.89
N ALA A 135 -1.86 -16.94 -13.22
CA ALA A 135 -1.17 -16.95 -14.49
C ALA A 135 -1.08 -18.37 -15.05
N LEU A 136 -1.38 -18.52 -16.32
CA LEU A 136 -1.24 -19.75 -17.08
C LEU A 136 -0.23 -19.53 -18.19
N GLU A 137 0.80 -20.37 -18.23
CA GLU A 137 1.83 -20.35 -19.25
C GLU A 137 1.82 -21.68 -20.00
N GLN A 138 1.84 -21.62 -21.34
CA GLN A 138 1.83 -22.75 -22.22
C GLN A 138 3.01 -22.65 -23.20
N GLN A 139 3.88 -23.66 -23.19
CA GLN A 139 4.90 -23.83 -24.22
C GLN A 139 4.25 -24.35 -25.49
N LEU A 140 4.56 -23.73 -26.61
CA LEU A 140 3.99 -24.01 -27.93
C LEU A 140 5.04 -24.61 -28.88
N ASP A 141 5.97 -25.39 -28.35
CA ASP A 141 7.06 -26.04 -29.12
C ASP A 141 6.52 -26.94 -30.21
N PHE A 142 5.27 -27.41 -30.10
CA PHE A 142 4.59 -28.19 -31.14
C PHE A 142 4.24 -27.34 -32.41
N ILE A 143 4.17 -26.01 -32.27
CA ILE A 143 4.02 -25.09 -33.41
C ILE A 143 5.42 -24.69 -33.91
N THR A 144 6.23 -24.16 -33.00
CA THR A 144 7.64 -23.84 -33.28
C THR A 144 8.42 -23.78 -31.97
N LYS A 145 9.64 -24.33 -32.00
CA LYS A 145 10.52 -24.35 -30.82
C LYS A 145 10.79 -22.94 -30.30
N GLY A 146 10.65 -22.76 -28.99
CA GLY A 146 10.90 -21.52 -28.31
C GLY A 146 9.74 -20.53 -28.31
N LEU A 147 8.56 -20.93 -28.76
CA LEU A 147 7.33 -20.15 -28.66
C LEU A 147 6.59 -20.50 -27.36
N SER A 148 6.14 -19.49 -26.64
CA SER A 148 5.24 -19.65 -25.49
C SER A 148 4.20 -18.55 -25.41
N ILE A 149 3.05 -18.88 -24.84
CA ILE A 149 1.99 -17.93 -24.50
C ILE A 149 1.78 -17.94 -23.00
N LYS A 150 1.57 -16.75 -22.42
CA LYS A 150 1.24 -16.58 -21.00
C LYS A 150 0.07 -15.65 -20.87
N GLY A 151 -0.99 -16.09 -20.19
CA GLY A 151 -2.11 -15.27 -19.76
C GLY A 151 -2.06 -15.05 -18.26
N SER A 152 -2.35 -13.86 -17.79
CA SER A 152 -2.49 -13.60 -16.35
C SER A 152 -3.61 -12.63 -16.06
N MET A 153 -4.22 -12.80 -14.89
CA MET A 153 -5.21 -11.90 -14.32
C MET A 153 -4.85 -11.61 -12.88
N SER A 154 -4.86 -10.33 -12.52
CA SER A 154 -4.71 -9.89 -11.12
C SER A 154 -5.98 -9.17 -10.69
N PHE A 155 -6.33 -9.39 -9.43
CA PHE A 155 -7.37 -8.67 -8.73
C PHE A 155 -6.81 -8.17 -7.41
N ASP A 156 -6.78 -6.85 -7.24
CA ASP A 156 -6.34 -6.21 -6.01
C ASP A 156 -7.48 -5.36 -5.46
N ALA A 157 -7.68 -5.42 -4.16
CA ALA A 157 -8.69 -4.64 -3.47
C ALA A 157 -8.16 -4.15 -2.12
N ASP A 158 -8.31 -2.85 -1.88
CA ASP A 158 -8.01 -2.20 -0.63
C ASP A 158 -9.30 -1.60 -0.05
N PHE A 159 -9.55 -1.86 1.22
CA PHE A 159 -10.68 -1.32 1.96
C PHE A 159 -10.20 -0.71 3.26
N SER A 160 -10.71 0.46 3.58
CA SER A 160 -10.47 1.09 4.88
C SER A 160 -11.75 1.68 5.43
N SER A 161 -11.89 1.62 6.74
CA SER A 161 -13.00 2.22 7.45
C SER A 161 -12.57 2.60 8.84
N PHE A 162 -13.24 3.57 9.46
CA PHE A 162 -13.01 3.89 10.85
C PHE A 162 -14.30 4.28 11.56
N VAL A 163 -14.32 4.06 12.85
CA VAL A 163 -15.34 4.56 13.77
C VAL A 163 -14.69 5.47 14.79
N ALA A 164 -15.35 6.56 15.09
CA ALA A 164 -14.92 7.50 16.10
C ALA A 164 -16.02 7.72 17.14
N ARG A 165 -15.62 7.91 18.38
CA ARG A 165 -16.46 8.48 19.44
C ARG A 165 -15.69 9.64 20.06
N THR A 166 -16.30 10.77 20.13
CA THR A 166 -15.69 12.01 20.62
C THR A 166 -16.31 12.41 21.96
N MET A 167 -15.52 13.04 22.79
CA MET A 167 -15.96 13.68 24.02
C MET A 167 -15.09 14.89 24.32
N SER A 168 -15.50 15.70 25.28
CA SER A 168 -14.65 16.69 25.92
C SER A 168 -14.98 16.77 27.41
N PRO A 169 -13.99 16.97 28.29
CA PRO A 169 -14.25 17.11 29.71
C PRO A 169 -14.74 18.52 30.06
N ASP A 170 -15.44 18.64 31.19
CA ASP A 170 -15.56 19.93 31.86
C ASP A 170 -14.16 20.44 32.24
N LYS A 171 -13.77 21.62 31.78
CA LYS A 171 -12.46 22.20 31.98
C LYS A 171 -12.49 23.31 33.00
N TYR A 172 -11.64 23.23 34.00
CA TYR A 172 -11.63 24.17 35.13
C TYR A 172 -10.31 24.90 35.24
N TYR A 173 -10.43 26.19 35.61
CA TYR A 173 -9.34 27.01 36.10
C TYR A 173 -9.47 27.20 37.62
N VAL A 174 -8.38 26.99 38.36
CA VAL A 174 -8.37 27.15 39.81
C VAL A 174 -7.89 28.56 40.19
N ILE A 175 -8.67 29.25 41.01
CA ILE A 175 -8.35 30.59 41.48
C ILE A 175 -7.82 30.62 42.92
N GLY A 176 -7.92 29.50 43.63
CA GLY A 176 -7.43 29.40 45.03
C GLY A 176 -7.93 28.15 45.74
N ARG A 177 -7.79 28.20 47.07
CA ARG A 177 -8.33 27.18 47.96
C ARG A 177 -9.14 27.86 49.09
N ASP A 178 -10.21 27.19 49.53
CA ASP A 178 -10.98 27.62 50.69
C ASP A 178 -10.25 27.32 52.01
N SER A 179 -10.86 27.70 53.13
CA SER A 179 -10.33 27.47 54.46
C SER A 179 -10.12 25.98 54.81
N ASN A 180 -10.79 25.08 54.14
CA ASN A 180 -10.70 23.63 54.27
C ASN A 180 -9.71 22.98 53.28
N GLY A 181 -9.00 23.79 52.50
CA GLY A 181 -8.05 23.32 51.46
C GLY A 181 -8.68 22.83 50.15
N LYS A 182 -10.00 22.92 49.99
CA LYS A 182 -10.72 22.54 48.79
C LYS A 182 -10.46 23.55 47.66
N LEU A 183 -10.32 23.08 46.45
CA LEU A 183 -10.12 23.96 45.27
C LEU A 183 -11.33 24.85 44.98
N ILE A 184 -11.09 26.13 44.81
CA ILE A 184 -12.08 27.09 44.28
C ILE A 184 -11.85 27.11 42.77
N LYS A 185 -12.82 26.53 42.02
CA LYS A 185 -12.74 26.35 40.59
C LYS A 185 -13.74 27.19 39.83
N VAL A 186 -13.32 27.68 38.68
CA VAL A 186 -14.19 28.35 37.68
C VAL A 186 -14.28 27.39 36.49
N LEU A 187 -15.51 27.08 36.08
CA LEU A 187 -15.76 26.35 34.85
C LEU A 187 -15.47 27.29 33.67
N ILE A 188 -14.49 26.93 32.86
CA ILE A 188 -14.09 27.71 31.67
C ILE A 188 -14.80 27.17 30.42
N SER A 189 -14.91 25.85 30.29
CA SER A 189 -15.56 25.19 29.18
C SER A 189 -16.35 23.99 29.69
N ALA A 190 -17.65 23.96 29.37
CA ALA A 190 -18.48 22.80 29.63
C ALA A 190 -18.10 21.65 28.68
N GLY A 191 -18.03 20.46 29.23
CA GLY A 191 -17.73 19.25 28.51
C GLY A 191 -18.92 18.68 27.75
N THR A 192 -18.65 17.67 26.99
CA THR A 192 -19.63 16.77 26.34
C THR A 192 -19.33 15.35 26.70
N ALA A 193 -20.33 14.58 27.09
CA ALA A 193 -20.20 13.15 27.33
C ALA A 193 -19.73 12.43 26.06
N LEU A 194 -19.21 11.22 26.23
CA LEU A 194 -18.80 10.38 25.11
C LEU A 194 -19.99 10.13 24.17
N GLY A 195 -19.94 10.73 23.00
CA GLY A 195 -21.01 10.70 22.00
C GLY A 195 -21.24 9.29 21.43
N ASP A 196 -22.26 9.15 20.61
CA ASP A 196 -22.54 7.92 19.89
C ASP A 196 -21.44 7.58 18.89
N VAL A 197 -21.41 6.32 18.48
CA VAL A 197 -20.48 5.85 17.45
C VAL A 197 -20.81 6.56 16.13
N SER A 198 -19.90 7.38 15.66
CA SER A 198 -19.95 7.91 14.31
C SER A 198 -19.14 7.01 13.37
N LEU A 199 -19.82 6.46 12.36
CA LEU A 199 -19.15 5.78 11.25
C LEU A 199 -18.71 6.86 10.27
N SER A 200 -17.42 7.01 10.08
CA SER A 200 -16.89 7.88 9.05
C SER A 200 -16.38 7.04 7.90
N SER A 201 -16.67 7.49 6.72
CA SER A 201 -16.39 6.99 5.38
C SER A 201 -15.66 5.64 5.24
N THR A 202 -16.29 4.72 4.54
CA THR A 202 -15.60 3.54 3.99
C THR A 202 -14.96 3.93 2.66
N ASN A 203 -13.64 3.81 2.57
CA ASN A 203 -12.89 4.00 1.34
C ASN A 203 -12.51 2.63 0.77
N GLY A 204 -12.52 2.52 -0.54
CA GLY A 204 -12.11 1.29 -1.22
C GLY A 204 -11.52 1.58 -2.59
N THR A 205 -10.61 0.73 -3.01
CA THR A 205 -10.06 0.72 -4.36
C THR A 205 -10.11 -0.71 -4.88
N LYS A 206 -10.57 -0.86 -6.11
CA LYS A 206 -10.55 -2.12 -6.84
C LYS A 206 -9.69 -1.93 -8.08
N ASN A 207 -8.75 -2.84 -8.32
CA ASN A 207 -7.88 -2.86 -9.48
C ASN A 207 -7.96 -4.25 -10.13
N ILE A 208 -8.35 -4.27 -11.40
CA ILE A 208 -8.34 -5.47 -12.23
C ILE A 208 -7.29 -5.27 -13.32
N TYR A 209 -6.40 -6.24 -13.47
CA TYR A 209 -5.38 -6.25 -14.49
C TYR A 209 -5.40 -7.58 -15.22
N ILE A 210 -5.47 -7.52 -16.55
CA ILE A 210 -5.41 -8.69 -17.44
C ILE A 210 -4.25 -8.48 -18.40
N GLU A 211 -3.46 -9.53 -18.60
CA GLU A 211 -2.30 -9.50 -19.49
C GLU A 211 -2.20 -10.80 -20.28
N SER A 212 -1.85 -10.67 -21.55
CA SER A 212 -1.47 -11.78 -22.41
C SER A 212 -0.12 -11.48 -23.04
N GLN A 213 0.78 -12.44 -23.01
CA GLN A 213 2.14 -12.35 -23.56
C GLN A 213 2.36 -13.49 -24.55
N LEU A 214 2.90 -13.17 -25.71
CA LEU A 214 3.44 -14.14 -26.66
C LEU A 214 4.94 -13.95 -26.72
N ASN A 215 5.70 -14.97 -26.35
CA ASN A 215 7.16 -14.95 -26.30
C ASN A 215 7.72 -15.91 -27.33
N TYR A 216 8.72 -15.48 -28.06
CA TYR A 216 9.51 -16.30 -28.93
C TYR A 216 11.00 -16.10 -28.63
N ASN A 217 11.72 -17.20 -28.43
CA ASN A 217 13.16 -17.15 -28.18
C ASN A 217 13.80 -18.39 -28.81
N ARG A 218 14.62 -18.14 -29.86
CA ARG A 218 15.28 -19.22 -30.55
C ARG A 218 16.61 -18.78 -31.16
N THR A 219 17.63 -19.67 -31.04
CA THR A 219 18.89 -19.50 -31.75
C THR A 219 18.93 -20.45 -32.93
N PHE A 220 19.23 -19.95 -34.11
CA PHE A 220 19.39 -20.72 -35.35
C PHE A 220 20.87 -20.80 -35.70
N ALA A 221 21.30 -22.00 -36.14
CA ALA A 221 22.68 -22.25 -36.55
C ALA A 221 23.73 -21.76 -35.54
N ASP A 222 23.40 -21.78 -34.23
CA ASP A 222 24.24 -21.36 -33.10
C ASP A 222 24.75 -19.90 -33.15
N LYS A 223 24.26 -19.10 -34.12
CA LYS A 223 24.72 -17.72 -34.36
C LYS A 223 23.63 -16.68 -34.43
N HIS A 224 22.44 -17.10 -34.81
CA HIS A 224 21.35 -16.17 -35.05
C HIS A 224 20.32 -16.24 -33.91
N ALA A 225 20.51 -15.47 -32.86
CA ALA A 225 19.56 -15.40 -31.76
C ALA A 225 18.42 -14.41 -32.08
N VAL A 226 17.20 -14.92 -32.10
CA VAL A 226 15.97 -14.16 -32.36
C VAL A 226 15.12 -14.19 -31.10
N GLN A 227 14.73 -13.04 -30.62
CA GLN A 227 13.78 -12.89 -29.52
C GLN A 227 12.64 -11.96 -29.96
N ALA A 228 11.42 -12.34 -29.67
CA ALA A 228 10.26 -11.47 -29.90
C ALA A 228 9.30 -11.59 -28.72
N LEU A 229 8.74 -10.47 -28.33
CA LEU A 229 7.75 -10.35 -27.27
C LEU A 229 6.60 -9.50 -27.78
N LEU A 230 5.37 -10.02 -27.69
CA LEU A 230 4.15 -9.27 -27.88
C LEU A 230 3.34 -9.32 -26.58
N VAL A 231 2.99 -8.16 -26.04
CA VAL A 231 2.18 -8.03 -24.83
C VAL A 231 0.93 -7.24 -25.15
N TYR A 232 -0.19 -7.76 -24.71
CA TYR A 232 -1.43 -7.01 -24.56
C TYR A 232 -1.81 -6.98 -23.10
N ASN A 233 -2.12 -5.80 -22.55
CA ASN A 233 -2.68 -5.68 -21.22
C ASN A 233 -3.78 -4.64 -21.16
N GLN A 234 -4.66 -4.83 -20.19
CA GLN A 234 -5.66 -3.84 -19.81
C GLN A 234 -5.74 -3.74 -18.29
N ARG A 235 -6.03 -2.55 -17.82
CA ARG A 235 -6.20 -2.22 -16.41
C ARG A 235 -7.47 -1.44 -16.20
N GLU A 236 -8.21 -1.78 -15.16
CA GLU A 236 -9.34 -1.04 -14.65
C GLU A 236 -9.14 -0.74 -13.17
N ILE A 237 -9.16 0.53 -12.79
CA ILE A 237 -9.15 0.97 -11.39
C ILE A 237 -10.46 1.66 -11.10
N GLN A 238 -11.09 1.30 -9.99
CA GLN A 238 -12.29 1.95 -9.48
C GLN A 238 -12.08 2.37 -8.04
N TYR A 239 -12.38 3.64 -7.76
CA TYR A 239 -12.36 4.20 -6.43
C TYR A 239 -13.75 4.25 -5.85
N GLN A 240 -13.89 3.95 -4.56
CA GLN A 240 -15.12 4.15 -3.81
C GLN A 240 -15.06 5.45 -3.02
N ASN A 241 -16.21 5.96 -2.63
CA ASN A 241 -16.35 7.18 -1.82
C ASN A 241 -15.72 8.43 -2.46
N VAL A 242 -15.80 8.52 -3.76
CA VAL A 242 -15.46 9.70 -4.56
C VAL A 242 -16.72 10.22 -5.25
N SER A 243 -16.68 11.38 -5.85
CA SER A 243 -17.84 11.99 -6.50
C SER A 243 -17.56 12.39 -7.95
N GLY A 244 -18.62 12.58 -8.73
CA GLY A 244 -18.52 13.03 -10.11
C GLY A 244 -17.82 12.04 -11.03
N ILE A 245 -16.98 12.52 -11.90
CA ILE A 245 -16.24 11.71 -12.89
C ILE A 245 -15.30 10.68 -12.24
N ALA A 246 -14.81 10.95 -11.02
CA ALA A 246 -13.94 10.02 -10.30
C ALA A 246 -14.63 8.71 -9.89
N LEU A 247 -15.97 8.64 -9.92
CA LEU A 247 -16.74 7.40 -9.72
C LEU A 247 -16.64 6.44 -10.91
N LEU A 248 -16.29 6.95 -12.09
CA LEU A 248 -16.14 6.11 -13.26
C LEU A 248 -14.84 5.30 -13.16
N PRO A 249 -14.85 4.03 -13.61
CA PRO A 249 -13.63 3.24 -13.64
C PRO A 249 -12.59 3.88 -14.56
N HIS A 250 -11.35 3.97 -14.10
CA HIS A 250 -10.22 4.40 -14.93
C HIS A 250 -9.67 3.21 -15.70
N ARG A 251 -9.76 3.27 -17.04
CA ARG A 251 -9.38 2.20 -17.95
C ARG A 251 -8.20 2.58 -18.82
N GLN A 252 -7.29 1.64 -18.95
CA GLN A 252 -6.11 1.76 -19.81
C GLN A 252 -5.85 0.44 -20.52
N GLN A 253 -5.43 0.52 -21.78
CA GLN A 253 -5.03 -0.63 -22.58
C GLN A 253 -3.66 -0.36 -23.20
N ASN A 254 -2.85 -1.42 -23.31
CA ASN A 254 -1.53 -1.31 -23.92
C ASN A 254 -1.29 -2.51 -24.84
N VAL A 255 -0.66 -2.22 -25.97
CA VAL A 255 -0.06 -3.23 -26.85
C VAL A 255 1.42 -2.89 -26.97
N VAL A 256 2.28 -3.85 -26.66
CA VAL A 256 3.73 -3.67 -26.74
C VAL A 256 4.32 -4.80 -27.56
N PHE A 257 5.12 -4.43 -28.55
CA PHE A 257 5.96 -5.37 -29.28
C PHE A 257 7.43 -5.01 -29.08
N ARG A 258 8.27 -6.02 -28.92
CA ARG A 258 9.74 -5.91 -28.89
C ARG A 258 10.33 -7.06 -29.68
N GLY A 259 11.21 -6.77 -30.62
CA GLY A 259 11.96 -7.72 -31.39
C GLY A 259 13.46 -7.46 -31.23
N THR A 260 14.24 -8.50 -30.93
CA THR A 260 15.69 -8.42 -30.82
C THR A 260 16.31 -9.51 -31.68
N TYR A 261 17.30 -9.13 -32.46
CA TYR A 261 18.13 -10.04 -33.24
C TYR A 261 19.59 -9.85 -32.87
N ALA A 262 20.26 -10.92 -32.53
CA ALA A 262 21.69 -10.92 -32.24
C ALA A 262 22.41 -11.91 -33.16
N TYR A 263 23.50 -11.44 -33.81
CA TYR A 263 24.37 -12.24 -34.62
C TYR A 263 25.65 -12.56 -33.86
N ASP A 264 25.87 -13.86 -33.63
CA ASP A 264 27.08 -14.44 -32.99
C ASP A 264 27.43 -13.77 -31.63
N GLY A 265 26.42 -13.24 -30.93
CA GLY A 265 26.63 -12.50 -29.68
C GLY A 265 27.35 -11.16 -29.86
N ARG A 266 27.65 -10.71 -31.09
CA ARG A 266 28.46 -9.53 -31.41
C ARG A 266 27.61 -8.33 -31.81
N TYR A 267 26.69 -8.51 -32.73
CA TYR A 267 25.88 -7.44 -33.31
C TYR A 267 24.44 -7.64 -32.86
N VAL A 268 23.87 -6.65 -32.22
CA VAL A 268 22.50 -6.70 -31.71
C VAL A 268 21.70 -5.57 -32.31
N VAL A 269 20.53 -5.89 -32.84
CA VAL A 269 19.53 -4.93 -33.32
C VAL A 269 18.25 -5.17 -32.54
N GLU A 270 17.65 -4.11 -32.04
CA GLU A 270 16.39 -4.16 -31.31
C GLU A 270 15.42 -3.12 -31.88
N GLY A 271 14.17 -3.53 -32.04
CA GLY A 271 13.06 -2.63 -32.35
C GLY A 271 11.95 -2.85 -31.35
N SER A 272 11.35 -1.80 -30.85
CA SER A 272 10.17 -1.87 -30.00
C SER A 272 9.10 -0.86 -30.45
N PHE A 273 7.86 -1.22 -30.17
CA PHE A 273 6.68 -0.45 -30.52
C PHE A 273 5.69 -0.58 -29.36
N GLY A 274 5.27 0.56 -28.80
CA GLY A 274 4.23 0.63 -27.78
C GLY A 274 3.03 1.42 -28.30
N ALA A 275 1.84 0.91 -28.07
CA ALA A 275 0.59 1.65 -28.25
C ALA A 275 -0.17 1.64 -26.93
N THR A 276 -0.46 2.84 -26.39
CA THR A 276 -1.19 3.01 -25.15
C THR A 276 -2.48 3.75 -25.40
N GLY A 277 -3.60 3.15 -24.97
CA GLY A 277 -4.93 3.73 -25.00
C GLY A 277 -5.43 4.08 -23.61
N SER A 278 -5.99 5.28 -23.45
CA SER A 278 -6.58 5.77 -22.21
C SER A 278 -7.95 6.38 -22.45
N GLU A 279 -8.90 6.11 -21.56
CA GLU A 279 -10.23 6.71 -21.60
C GLU A 279 -10.26 8.20 -21.24
N ASN A 280 -9.16 8.73 -20.64
CA ASN A 280 -9.06 10.14 -20.29
C ASN A 280 -9.05 11.07 -21.51
N PHE A 281 -8.91 10.51 -22.70
CA PHE A 281 -8.91 11.25 -23.95
C PHE A 281 -10.21 11.05 -24.73
N ALA A 282 -10.58 12.07 -25.52
CA ALA A 282 -11.77 12.02 -26.36
C ALA A 282 -11.72 10.86 -27.37
N PRO A 283 -12.87 10.31 -27.78
CA PRO A 283 -12.93 9.33 -28.87
C PRO A 283 -12.16 9.81 -30.11
N GLY A 284 -11.37 8.93 -30.70
CA GLY A 284 -10.47 9.26 -31.83
C GLY A 284 -9.06 9.75 -31.44
N HIS A 285 -8.84 10.14 -30.17
CA HIS A 285 -7.54 10.61 -29.65
C HIS A 285 -7.03 9.78 -28.47
N ARG A 286 -7.60 8.60 -28.26
CA ARG A 286 -7.31 7.76 -27.09
C ARG A 286 -6.00 7.01 -27.16
N TRP A 287 -5.38 6.87 -28.33
CA TRP A 287 -4.20 6.06 -28.54
C TRP A 287 -2.97 6.90 -28.83
N GLY A 288 -1.91 6.67 -28.05
CA GLY A 288 -0.56 7.16 -28.33
C GLY A 288 0.33 6.02 -28.83
N ILE A 289 1.26 6.32 -29.74
CA ILE A 289 2.16 5.36 -30.38
C ILE A 289 3.60 5.76 -30.06
N PHE A 290 4.42 4.79 -29.62
CA PHE A 290 5.77 5.03 -29.11
C PHE A 290 6.75 4.00 -29.69
N PRO A 291 7.35 4.27 -30.87
CA PRO A 291 8.39 3.42 -31.42
C PRO A 291 9.75 3.73 -30.80
N ALA A 292 10.60 2.69 -30.64
CA ALA A 292 12.01 2.86 -30.30
C ALA A 292 12.85 1.84 -31.05
N PHE A 293 14.10 2.20 -31.34
CA PHE A 293 15.07 1.40 -32.05
C PHE A 293 16.44 1.50 -31.41
N GLY A 294 17.16 0.38 -31.35
CA GLY A 294 18.49 0.31 -30.76
C GLY A 294 19.42 -0.61 -31.54
N VAL A 295 20.69 -0.30 -31.56
CA VAL A 295 21.77 -1.13 -32.06
C VAL A 295 22.89 -1.23 -31.03
N ALA A 296 23.48 -2.40 -30.89
CA ALA A 296 24.63 -2.61 -30.02
C ALA A 296 25.67 -3.49 -30.70
N TRP A 297 26.91 -3.19 -30.41
CA TRP A 297 28.07 -3.95 -30.84
C TRP A 297 28.85 -4.40 -29.61
N ASN A 298 29.01 -5.71 -29.47
CA ASN A 298 29.83 -6.31 -28.43
C ASN A 298 31.28 -6.48 -28.97
N ALA A 299 32.06 -5.42 -28.87
CA ALA A 299 33.45 -5.39 -29.34
C ALA A 299 34.33 -6.45 -28.64
N HIS A 300 34.01 -6.80 -27.39
CA HIS A 300 34.73 -7.83 -26.62
C HIS A 300 34.64 -9.22 -27.28
N ALA A 301 33.56 -9.51 -27.96
CA ALA A 301 33.38 -10.78 -28.66
C ALA A 301 34.10 -10.87 -30.03
N GLU A 302 34.77 -9.80 -30.44
CA GLU A 302 35.52 -9.79 -31.71
C GLU A 302 36.87 -10.48 -31.60
N LYS A 303 37.30 -11.08 -32.71
CA LYS A 303 38.58 -11.82 -32.77
C LYS A 303 39.80 -10.98 -32.42
N PHE A 304 39.78 -9.68 -32.76
CA PHE A 304 40.90 -8.76 -32.44
C PHE A 304 41.01 -8.43 -30.96
N MET A 305 39.95 -8.65 -30.17
CA MET A 305 39.95 -8.46 -28.73
C MET A 305 40.34 -9.69 -27.94
N SER A 306 40.55 -10.83 -28.60
CA SER A 306 40.85 -12.12 -27.93
C SER A 306 42.04 -12.10 -26.98
N SER A 307 43.06 -11.29 -27.24
CA SER A 307 44.21 -11.07 -26.36
C SER A 307 43.91 -10.20 -25.11
N LEU A 308 42.84 -9.44 -25.14
CA LEU A 308 42.43 -8.53 -24.07
C LEU A 308 41.24 -9.06 -23.25
N GLN A 309 40.70 -10.21 -23.57
CA GLN A 309 39.50 -10.79 -22.90
C GLN A 309 39.68 -11.02 -21.39
N ASN A 310 40.94 -11.17 -20.93
CA ASN A 310 41.22 -11.30 -19.49
C ASN A 310 41.38 -9.97 -18.76
N VAL A 311 41.33 -8.83 -19.46
CA VAL A 311 41.58 -7.49 -18.92
C VAL A 311 40.32 -6.61 -18.98
N VAL A 312 39.48 -6.84 -19.98
CA VAL A 312 38.24 -6.07 -20.21
C VAL A 312 37.07 -7.05 -20.14
N ASN A 313 36.32 -6.96 -19.05
CA ASN A 313 35.11 -7.76 -18.84
C ASN A 313 33.88 -6.88 -19.02
#